data_69a711f19ab26d9ea0d92cbf1b63fdf0
#
_entry.id   69a711f19ab26d9ea0d92cbf1b63fdf0
#
_cell.length_a   1.000
_cell.length_b   1.000
_cell.length_c   1.000
_cell.angle_alpha   90.00
_cell.angle_beta   90.00
_cell.angle_gamma   90.00
#
_symmetry.space_group_name_H-M   'P 1'
#
loop_
_entity.id
_entity.type
_entity.pdbx_description
1 polymer ?
#
loop_
_entity_poly.entity_id
_entity_poly.type
_entity_poly.pdbx_seq_one_letter_code
_entity_poly.pdbx_strand_id
1 'polypeptide(L)'
;IYIKYKNYKLKKFGEINLIKENLLYENEKIYHIKWILYYFALFFLIISLLRPQYGAMVERIQQKGIDVIVALDVSESMRAEDIKPNRLLKAKSEIKSLINNLKGDRIGIVIFSGSAHLLCPLTHDYNAAKMFVDTIDFDMISRPGTSIASAIFTAIKAFNNKQTKHKTLILITDGEDHEQAVLEAIEEAKKNGIIIHCIGIGGSYGVPIPIRDAQGNIVKYKEDKAGNQVLTKLDILLLQKIALETNGSFYNATPDEFEIKKIYSQIENMDKKIIIKIEKIEYIWENGTWITVYNNLVVNTALAQKLTTLAIKNN
;
A
#
# COMPACT_ATOMS: atom_id res chain seq x y z
N ILE A 1 -10.73 -64.73 21.33
CA ILE A 1 -11.45 -65.47 20.27
C ILE A 1 -10.43 -66.15 19.33
N TYR A 2 -9.46 -65.43 18.77
CA TYR A 2 -8.45 -65.95 17.81
C TYR A 2 -7.60 -67.11 18.35
N ILE A 3 -7.11 -67.00 19.57
CA ILE A 3 -6.29 -68.04 20.24
C ILE A 3 -7.12 -69.33 20.43
N LYS A 4 -8.40 -69.25 20.82
CA LYS A 4 -9.31 -70.40 20.94
C LYS A 4 -9.55 -71.05 19.60
N TYR A 5 -9.73 -70.28 18.55
CA TYR A 5 -9.95 -70.76 17.19
C TYR A 5 -8.69 -71.41 16.60
N LYS A 6 -7.52 -70.86 16.84
CA LYS A 6 -6.21 -71.43 16.48
C LYS A 6 -5.97 -72.76 17.14
N ASN A 7 -6.18 -72.83 18.46
CA ASN A 7 -6.04 -74.08 19.23
C ASN A 7 -7.04 -75.16 18.79
N TYR A 8 -8.26 -74.78 18.42
CA TYR A 8 -9.24 -75.69 17.87
C TYR A 8 -8.82 -76.25 16.50
N LYS A 9 -8.25 -75.46 15.62
CA LYS A 9 -7.70 -75.95 14.36
C LYS A 9 -6.47 -76.84 14.53
N LEU A 10 -5.57 -76.47 15.42
CA LEU A 10 -4.38 -77.30 15.72
C LEU A 10 -4.72 -78.67 16.27
N LYS A 11 -5.77 -78.81 17.09
CA LYS A 11 -6.28 -80.11 17.57
C LYS A 11 -6.72 -81.07 16.46
N LYS A 12 -7.07 -80.57 15.29
CA LYS A 12 -7.44 -81.39 14.13
C LYS A 12 -6.23 -81.98 13.41
N PHE A 13 -5.02 -81.46 13.62
CA PHE A 13 -3.80 -81.90 12.95
C PHE A 13 -2.95 -82.84 13.78
N GLY A 14 -3.19 -83.01 15.07
CA GLY A 14 -2.47 -83.93 15.95
C GLY A 14 -2.46 -83.49 17.44
N GLU A 15 -1.70 -84.21 18.28
CA GLU A 15 -1.54 -83.85 19.69
C GLU A 15 -0.89 -82.50 19.83
N ILE A 16 -1.57 -81.55 20.50
CA ILE A 16 -1.16 -80.17 20.64
C ILE A 16 0.22 -80.01 21.26
N ASN A 17 0.61 -80.94 22.17
CA ASN A 17 1.91 -80.89 22.85
C ASN A 17 3.07 -81.18 21.92
N LEU A 18 2.93 -82.16 21.01
CA LEU A 18 3.94 -82.47 19.98
C LEU A 18 4.05 -81.37 18.92
N ILE A 19 2.94 -80.74 18.60
CA ILE A 19 2.93 -79.64 17.62
C ILE A 19 3.57 -78.41 18.25
N LYS A 20 3.37 -78.13 19.52
CA LYS A 20 4.00 -76.98 20.20
C LYS A 20 5.50 -77.18 20.42
N GLU A 21 5.96 -78.39 20.67
CA GLU A 21 7.35 -78.74 20.83
C GLU A 21 8.16 -78.61 19.52
N ASN A 22 7.52 -78.94 18.40
CA ASN A 22 8.15 -78.84 17.07
C ASN A 22 7.98 -77.45 16.40
N LEU A 23 7.01 -76.64 16.85
CA LEU A 23 6.92 -75.24 16.45
C LEU A 23 7.84 -74.38 17.31
N LEU A 24 9.13 -74.50 17.00
CA LEU A 24 10.26 -73.80 17.61
C LEU A 24 10.12 -72.26 17.52
N TYR A 25 9.10 -71.64 17.96
CA TYR A 25 9.07 -70.21 18.21
C TYR A 25 7.65 -69.60 18.29
N GLU A 26 6.80 -70.02 19.21
CA GLU A 26 5.72 -69.13 19.63
C GLU A 26 5.97 -68.59 21.01
N ASN A 27 6.90 -67.62 21.08
CA ASN A 27 7.08 -66.85 22.28
C ASN A 27 5.87 -65.93 22.43
N GLU A 28 4.94 -66.26 23.39
CA GLU A 28 3.72 -65.49 23.62
C GLU A 28 4.00 -64.00 23.82
N LYS A 29 5.19 -63.68 24.37
CA LYS A 29 5.66 -62.30 24.53
C LYS A 29 5.82 -61.56 23.18
N ILE A 30 6.35 -62.25 22.16
CA ILE A 30 6.53 -61.65 20.80
C ILE A 30 5.16 -61.38 20.17
N TYR A 31 4.16 -62.20 20.40
CA TYR A 31 2.81 -62.02 19.91
C TYR A 31 2.18 -60.75 20.53
N HIS A 32 2.28 -60.58 21.84
CA HIS A 32 1.78 -59.36 22.51
C HIS A 32 2.51 -58.10 22.06
N ILE A 33 3.82 -58.16 21.85
CA ILE A 33 4.61 -57.04 21.33
C ILE A 33 4.14 -56.64 19.94
N LYS A 34 3.87 -57.61 19.04
CA LYS A 34 3.34 -57.32 17.69
C LYS A 34 2.01 -56.58 17.76
N TRP A 35 1.11 -56.96 18.64
CA TRP A 35 -0.18 -56.27 18.77
C TRP A 35 -0.03 -54.89 19.35
N ILE A 36 0.86 -54.69 20.31
CA ILE A 36 1.16 -53.37 20.88
C ILE A 36 1.72 -52.45 19.77
N LEU A 37 2.68 -52.93 18.99
CA LEU A 37 3.24 -52.17 17.86
C LEU A 37 2.19 -51.84 16.82
N TYR A 38 1.25 -52.76 16.52
CA TYR A 38 0.17 -52.51 15.60
C TYR A 38 -0.78 -51.41 16.08
N TYR A 39 -1.19 -51.44 17.35
CA TYR A 39 -2.01 -50.39 17.93
C TYR A 39 -1.28 -49.06 18.00
N PHE A 40 0.01 -49.07 18.28
CA PHE A 40 0.84 -47.87 18.29
C PHE A 40 0.94 -47.24 16.89
N ALA A 41 1.17 -48.07 15.88
CA ALA A 41 1.18 -47.61 14.48
C ALA A 41 -0.17 -47.04 14.06
N LEU A 42 -1.29 -47.71 14.45
CA LEU A 42 -2.63 -47.21 14.15
C LEU A 42 -2.89 -45.88 14.88
N PHE A 43 -2.46 -45.72 16.10
CA PHE A 43 -2.59 -44.49 16.87
C PHE A 43 -1.83 -43.32 16.21
N PHE A 44 -0.60 -43.52 15.76
CA PHE A 44 0.14 -42.50 15.03
C PHE A 44 -0.45 -42.20 13.65
N LEU A 45 -1.02 -43.18 12.99
CA LEU A 45 -1.73 -42.98 11.74
C LEU A 45 -2.96 -42.09 11.93
N ILE A 46 -3.73 -42.29 12.99
CA ILE A 46 -4.87 -41.45 13.35
C ILE A 46 -4.40 -40.02 13.66
N ILE A 47 -3.34 -39.84 14.44
CA ILE A 47 -2.77 -38.51 14.72
C ILE A 47 -2.28 -37.82 13.45
N SER A 48 -1.67 -38.55 12.54
CA SER A 48 -1.24 -38.04 11.25
C SER A 48 -2.41 -37.58 10.36
N LEU A 49 -3.53 -38.31 10.40
CA LEU A 49 -4.77 -37.94 9.68
C LEU A 49 -5.42 -36.68 10.29
N LEU A 50 -5.33 -36.50 11.58
CA LEU A 50 -5.85 -35.29 12.26
C LEU A 50 -5.11 -34.02 11.87
N ARG A 51 -3.97 -34.12 11.16
CA ARG A 51 -3.15 -32.97 10.73
C ARG A 51 -3.11 -31.87 11.82
N PRO A 52 -2.57 -32.11 13.01
CA PRO A 52 -2.49 -31.05 14.00
C PRO A 52 -1.70 -29.89 13.39
N GLN A 53 -2.41 -28.90 12.89
CA GLN A 53 -1.81 -27.67 12.43
C GLN A 53 -1.45 -26.86 13.67
N TYR A 54 -0.23 -26.98 14.12
CA TYR A 54 0.38 -25.92 14.92
C TYR A 54 0.58 -24.76 13.95
N GLY A 55 -0.51 -24.00 13.71
CA GLY A 55 -0.50 -22.86 12.85
C GLY A 55 0.35 -21.78 13.48
N ALA A 56 1.35 -21.29 12.77
CA ALA A 56 1.68 -19.89 12.89
C ALA A 56 0.36 -19.13 12.75
N MET A 57 -0.07 -18.41 13.78
CA MET A 57 -1.12 -17.42 13.61
C MET A 57 -0.69 -16.58 12.42
N VAL A 58 -1.48 -16.59 11.36
CA VAL A 58 -1.33 -15.60 10.31
C VAL A 58 -1.62 -14.29 11.02
N GLU A 59 -0.59 -13.68 11.52
CA GLU A 59 -0.60 -12.29 11.92
C GLU A 59 -1.08 -11.56 10.68
N ARG A 60 -2.35 -11.20 10.64
CA ARG A 60 -2.83 -10.21 9.67
C ARG A 60 -2.10 -8.94 10.06
N ILE A 61 -0.90 -8.79 9.53
CA ILE A 61 -0.24 -7.51 9.48
C ILE A 61 -1.21 -6.67 8.65
N GLN A 62 -2.10 -5.95 9.34
CA GLN A 62 -2.81 -4.85 8.72
C GLN A 62 -1.71 -3.85 8.39
N GLN A 63 -1.12 -4.00 7.22
CA GLN A 63 -0.30 -2.95 6.65
C GLN A 63 -1.24 -1.76 6.49
N LYS A 64 -1.20 -0.88 7.49
CA LYS A 64 -1.86 0.43 7.44
C LYS A 64 -1.00 1.31 6.55
N GLY A 65 -0.99 1.01 5.25
CA GLY A 65 -0.39 1.87 4.26
C GLY A 65 -1.31 3.05 3.97
N ILE A 66 -0.73 4.11 3.47
CA ILE A 66 -1.39 5.31 2.97
C ILE A 66 -1.75 5.07 1.50
N ASP A 67 -2.89 5.62 1.08
CA ASP A 67 -3.20 5.69 -0.34
C ASP A 67 -2.67 7.01 -0.89
N VAL A 68 -1.72 6.91 -1.80
CA VAL A 68 -1.12 8.07 -2.48
C VAL A 68 -1.54 8.04 -3.95
N ILE A 69 -2.20 9.10 -4.40
CA ILE A 69 -2.43 9.32 -5.84
C ILE A 69 -1.55 10.50 -6.27
N VAL A 70 -0.83 10.32 -7.37
CA VAL A 70 -0.10 11.39 -8.02
C VAL A 70 -0.88 11.84 -9.25
N ALA A 71 -1.28 13.12 -9.29
CA ALA A 71 -1.86 13.74 -10.47
C ALA A 71 -0.79 14.56 -11.19
N LEU A 72 -0.45 14.13 -12.39
CA LEU A 72 0.61 14.71 -13.20
C LEU A 72 0.01 15.48 -14.37
N ASP A 73 0.38 16.74 -14.47
CA ASP A 73 0.08 17.58 -15.61
C ASP A 73 0.89 17.16 -16.85
N VAL A 74 0.20 16.94 -17.95
CA VAL A 74 0.79 16.61 -19.25
C VAL A 74 0.41 17.65 -20.33
N SER A 75 -0.03 18.85 -19.91
CA SER A 75 -0.33 19.96 -20.80
C SER A 75 0.91 20.44 -21.54
N GLU A 76 0.71 21.22 -22.60
CA GLU A 76 1.81 21.68 -23.42
C GLU A 76 2.78 22.63 -22.69
N SER A 77 2.34 23.31 -21.63
CA SER A 77 3.19 24.14 -20.77
C SER A 77 4.31 23.33 -20.10
N MET A 78 4.07 22.03 -19.87
CA MET A 78 5.05 21.12 -19.31
C MET A 78 6.21 20.77 -20.26
N ARG A 79 6.13 21.21 -21.55
CA ARG A 79 7.26 21.14 -22.51
C ARG A 79 8.31 22.22 -22.24
N ALA A 80 8.01 23.24 -21.44
CA ALA A 80 8.96 24.31 -21.12
C ALA A 80 10.26 23.75 -20.49
N GLU A 81 11.38 24.41 -20.79
CA GLU A 81 12.73 23.95 -20.46
C GLU A 81 13.42 24.86 -19.44
N ASP A 82 12.67 25.61 -18.67
CA ASP A 82 13.17 26.39 -17.54
C ASP A 82 13.71 25.47 -16.43
N ILE A 83 13.20 24.24 -16.35
CA ILE A 83 13.74 23.15 -15.56
C ILE A 83 14.21 22.05 -16.53
N LYS A 84 15.50 21.73 -16.50
CA LYS A 84 16.11 20.76 -17.41
C LYS A 84 15.76 19.30 -17.05
N PRO A 85 15.57 18.41 -18.04
CA PRO A 85 15.56 18.69 -19.49
C PRO A 85 14.25 19.38 -19.95
N ASN A 86 13.12 19.13 -19.33
CA ASN A 86 11.84 19.83 -19.37
C ASN A 86 11.04 19.54 -18.12
N ARG A 87 9.95 20.29 -17.89
CA ARG A 87 9.11 20.14 -16.68
C ARG A 87 8.53 18.73 -16.54
N LEU A 88 8.04 18.09 -17.62
CA LEU A 88 7.45 16.76 -17.58
C LEU A 88 8.49 15.70 -17.19
N LEU A 89 9.68 15.74 -17.77
CA LEU A 89 10.72 14.75 -17.44
C LEU A 89 11.22 14.90 -16.00
N LYS A 90 11.31 16.14 -15.47
CA LYS A 90 11.59 16.38 -14.05
C LYS A 90 10.47 15.79 -13.19
N ALA A 91 9.20 16.04 -13.52
CA ALA A 91 8.06 15.48 -12.80
C ALA A 91 8.06 13.93 -12.77
N LYS A 92 8.34 13.29 -13.92
CA LYS A 92 8.50 11.82 -13.99
C LYS A 92 9.62 11.31 -13.07
N SER A 93 10.74 12.03 -12.99
CA SER A 93 11.85 11.71 -12.09
C SER A 93 11.44 11.83 -10.62
N GLU A 94 10.69 12.89 -10.25
CA GLU A 94 10.12 13.06 -8.91
C GLU A 94 9.22 11.89 -8.53
N ILE A 95 8.29 11.49 -9.41
CA ILE A 95 7.37 10.37 -9.17
C ILE A 95 8.14 9.05 -8.98
N LYS A 96 9.14 8.77 -9.81
CA LYS A 96 9.97 7.57 -9.64
C LYS A 96 10.73 7.58 -8.32
N SER A 97 11.21 8.75 -7.89
CA SER A 97 11.85 8.92 -6.59
C SER A 97 10.87 8.65 -5.44
N LEU A 98 9.62 9.12 -5.54
CA LEU A 98 8.56 8.78 -4.59
C LEU A 98 8.36 7.27 -4.50
N ILE A 99 8.13 6.61 -5.64
CA ILE A 99 7.86 5.16 -5.71
C ILE A 99 8.99 4.36 -5.04
N ASN A 100 10.25 4.79 -5.19
CA ASN A 100 11.39 4.14 -4.56
C ASN A 100 11.41 4.25 -3.03
N ASN A 101 10.72 5.23 -2.47
CA ASN A 101 10.68 5.47 -1.03
C ASN A 101 9.43 4.89 -0.35
N LEU A 102 8.42 4.48 -1.11
CA LEU A 102 7.18 3.88 -0.57
C LEU A 102 7.47 2.55 0.14
N LYS A 103 6.84 2.34 1.31
CA LYS A 103 6.99 1.13 2.13
C LYS A 103 5.63 0.63 2.59
N GLY A 104 4.98 -0.19 1.76
CA GLY A 104 3.67 -0.76 2.09
C GLY A 104 2.48 0.14 1.75
N ASP A 105 2.71 1.32 1.17
CA ASP A 105 1.69 2.24 0.70
C ASP A 105 1.19 1.84 -0.69
N ARG A 106 -0.04 2.25 -1.04
CA ARG A 106 -0.55 2.10 -2.41
C ARG A 106 -0.30 3.37 -3.20
N ILE A 107 0.09 3.21 -4.45
CA ILE A 107 0.24 4.33 -5.37
C ILE A 107 -0.72 4.20 -6.55
N GLY A 108 -1.32 5.31 -6.95
CA GLY A 108 -2.08 5.47 -8.18
C GLY A 108 -1.58 6.67 -8.98
N ILE A 109 -1.81 6.67 -10.28
CA ILE A 109 -1.36 7.74 -11.17
C ILE A 109 -2.54 8.25 -11.98
N VAL A 110 -2.78 9.54 -11.90
CA VAL A 110 -3.72 10.29 -12.73
C VAL A 110 -2.89 11.19 -13.63
N ILE A 111 -3.21 11.26 -14.93
CA ILE A 111 -2.66 12.25 -15.85
C ILE A 111 -3.76 13.23 -16.19
N PHE A 112 -3.40 14.50 -16.37
CA PHE A 112 -4.38 15.52 -16.75
C PHE A 112 -3.79 16.61 -17.65
N SER A 113 -4.68 17.21 -18.42
CA SER A 113 -4.51 18.40 -19.24
C SER A 113 -5.87 19.10 -19.28
N GLY A 114 -6.51 19.32 -20.42
CA GLY A 114 -7.90 19.80 -20.50
C GLY A 114 -8.95 18.79 -19.99
N SER A 115 -8.58 17.58 -19.68
CA SER A 115 -9.35 16.52 -18.99
C SER A 115 -8.42 15.65 -18.17
N ALA A 116 -8.96 14.81 -17.27
CA ALA A 116 -8.15 13.94 -16.43
C ALA A 116 -8.53 12.47 -16.59
N HIS A 117 -7.54 11.58 -16.55
CA HIS A 117 -7.70 10.16 -16.71
C HIS A 117 -6.88 9.39 -15.67
N LEU A 118 -7.46 8.33 -15.11
CA LEU A 118 -6.75 7.40 -14.24
C LEU A 118 -5.87 6.50 -15.11
N LEU A 119 -4.56 6.69 -15.06
CA LEU A 119 -3.59 5.90 -15.83
C LEU A 119 -3.23 4.62 -15.10
N CYS A 120 -2.98 4.69 -13.79
CA CYS A 120 -2.66 3.54 -12.94
C CYS A 120 -3.57 3.56 -11.70
N PRO A 121 -4.40 2.52 -11.49
CA PRO A 121 -5.18 2.38 -10.28
C PRO A 121 -4.29 2.19 -9.06
N LEU A 122 -4.82 2.40 -7.84
CA LEU A 122 -4.10 2.19 -6.60
C LEU A 122 -3.56 0.74 -6.50
N THR A 123 -2.24 0.61 -6.45
CA THR A 123 -1.53 -0.67 -6.44
C THR A 123 -0.36 -0.67 -5.45
N HIS A 124 0.02 -1.85 -4.97
CA HIS A 124 1.28 -2.10 -4.27
C HIS A 124 2.40 -2.55 -5.25
N ASP A 125 2.08 -2.78 -6.51
CA ASP A 125 3.09 -3.14 -7.52
C ASP A 125 3.81 -1.87 -8.02
N TYR A 126 4.90 -1.57 -7.34
CA TYR A 126 5.72 -0.40 -7.64
C TYR A 126 6.42 -0.50 -9.00
N ASN A 127 6.69 -1.72 -9.49
CA ASN A 127 7.31 -1.90 -10.81
C ASN A 127 6.30 -1.60 -11.91
N ALA A 128 5.07 -2.08 -11.79
CA ALA A 128 4.00 -1.71 -12.70
C ALA A 128 3.76 -0.19 -12.70
N ALA A 129 3.69 0.44 -11.51
CA ALA A 129 3.53 1.89 -11.42
C ALA A 129 4.65 2.66 -12.14
N LYS A 130 5.93 2.24 -12.00
CA LYS A 130 7.06 2.84 -12.73
C LYS A 130 6.93 2.68 -14.24
N MET A 131 6.49 1.51 -14.72
CA MET A 131 6.25 1.29 -16.14
C MET A 131 5.18 2.26 -16.68
N PHE A 132 4.09 2.49 -15.95
CA PHE A 132 3.11 3.50 -16.33
C PHE A 132 3.72 4.91 -16.40
N VAL A 133 4.54 5.30 -15.40
CA VAL A 133 5.23 6.60 -15.45
C VAL A 133 6.12 6.73 -16.68
N ASP A 134 6.77 5.65 -17.10
CA ASP A 134 7.63 5.67 -18.29
C ASP A 134 6.85 5.91 -19.60
N THR A 135 5.62 5.43 -19.69
CA THR A 135 4.78 5.63 -20.87
C THR A 135 4.19 7.03 -21.00
N ILE A 136 4.21 7.84 -19.92
CA ILE A 136 3.59 9.18 -19.95
C ILE A 136 4.30 10.08 -20.97
N ASP A 137 3.49 10.69 -21.84
CA ASP A 137 3.95 11.69 -22.82
C ASP A 137 2.89 12.80 -22.97
N PHE A 138 3.28 13.91 -23.58
CA PHE A 138 2.46 15.12 -23.78
C PHE A 138 1.17 14.87 -24.57
N ASP A 139 1.22 13.96 -25.54
CA ASP A 139 0.11 13.74 -26.49
C ASP A 139 -0.92 12.70 -26.02
N MET A 140 -0.81 12.23 -24.76
CA MET A 140 -1.74 11.21 -24.21
C MET A 140 -3.16 11.74 -24.00
N ILE A 141 -3.33 13.06 -23.89
CA ILE A 141 -4.63 13.71 -23.71
C ILE A 141 -4.87 14.67 -24.87
N SER A 142 -5.86 14.35 -25.71
CA SER A 142 -6.16 15.12 -26.90
C SER A 142 -6.82 16.48 -26.62
N ARG A 143 -7.38 16.70 -25.42
CA ARG A 143 -8.04 17.94 -25.04
C ARG A 143 -7.02 18.96 -24.56
N PRO A 144 -6.81 20.08 -25.26
CA PRO A 144 -5.87 21.10 -24.84
C PRO A 144 -6.35 21.86 -23.59
N GLY A 145 -5.43 22.50 -22.90
CA GLY A 145 -5.68 23.29 -21.70
C GLY A 145 -5.22 22.52 -20.44
N THR A 146 -5.54 23.07 -19.28
CA THR A 146 -5.23 22.48 -17.98
C THR A 146 -6.50 22.52 -17.13
N SER A 147 -6.85 21.41 -16.49
CA SER A 147 -8.00 21.29 -15.59
C SER A 147 -7.63 20.57 -14.31
N ILE A 148 -7.13 21.32 -13.34
CA ILE A 148 -6.80 20.85 -11.99
C ILE A 148 -8.04 20.28 -11.30
N ALA A 149 -9.19 20.95 -11.48
CA ALA A 149 -10.46 20.48 -10.94
C ALA A 149 -10.79 19.05 -11.42
N SER A 150 -10.63 18.78 -12.73
CA SER A 150 -10.85 17.44 -13.30
C SER A 150 -9.89 16.41 -12.71
N ALA A 151 -8.63 16.79 -12.48
CA ALA A 151 -7.62 15.93 -11.84
C ALA A 151 -8.02 15.57 -10.40
N ILE A 152 -8.46 16.55 -9.60
CA ILE A 152 -8.92 16.34 -8.22
C ILE A 152 -10.16 15.42 -8.20
N PHE A 153 -11.18 15.69 -9.03
CA PHE A 153 -12.37 14.83 -9.09
C PHE A 153 -12.05 13.39 -9.54
N THR A 154 -11.11 13.23 -10.48
CA THR A 154 -10.68 11.89 -10.92
C THR A 154 -9.95 11.16 -9.81
N ALA A 155 -9.09 11.86 -9.05
CA ALA A 155 -8.43 11.30 -7.88
C ALA A 155 -9.42 10.90 -6.77
N ILE A 156 -10.42 11.75 -6.48
CA ILE A 156 -11.49 11.43 -5.51
C ILE A 156 -12.18 10.11 -5.87
N LYS A 157 -12.52 9.94 -7.16
CA LYS A 157 -13.14 8.70 -7.65
C LYS A 157 -12.21 7.49 -7.54
N ALA A 158 -10.91 7.69 -7.77
CA ALA A 158 -9.90 6.63 -7.69
C ALA A 158 -9.63 6.17 -6.25
N PHE A 159 -9.81 7.02 -5.25
CA PHE A 159 -9.74 6.67 -3.82
C PHE A 159 -10.93 5.85 -3.30
N ASN A 160 -11.84 5.38 -4.13
CA ASN A 160 -13.16 4.82 -3.81
C ASN A 160 -13.15 3.59 -2.86
N ASN A 161 -12.24 3.54 -1.90
CA ASN A 161 -12.17 2.51 -0.86
C ASN A 161 -12.50 3.11 0.51
N LYS A 162 -13.63 2.68 1.08
CA LYS A 162 -14.09 3.04 2.44
C LYS A 162 -13.13 2.56 3.57
N GLN A 163 -12.05 1.87 3.25
CA GLN A 163 -11.21 1.16 4.21
C GLN A 163 -9.88 1.87 4.56
N THR A 164 -9.43 2.84 3.79
CA THR A 164 -8.18 3.56 4.08
C THR A 164 -8.43 4.81 4.90
N LYS A 165 -7.68 4.96 5.99
CA LYS A 165 -7.79 6.12 6.90
C LYS A 165 -7.13 7.38 6.36
N HIS A 166 -6.09 7.23 5.54
CA HIS A 166 -5.28 8.34 5.04
C HIS A 166 -5.22 8.32 3.52
N LYS A 167 -5.71 9.39 2.92
CA LYS A 167 -5.75 9.59 1.47
C LYS A 167 -4.96 10.85 1.14
N THR A 168 -3.96 10.73 0.32
CA THR A 168 -3.09 11.82 -0.09
C THR A 168 -3.05 11.96 -1.59
N LEU A 169 -3.35 13.15 -2.10
CA LEU A 169 -3.16 13.52 -3.49
C LEU A 169 -1.91 14.39 -3.62
N ILE A 170 -0.99 14.04 -4.48
CA ILE A 170 0.15 14.86 -4.86
C ILE A 170 -0.12 15.42 -6.24
N LEU A 171 -0.34 16.72 -6.33
CA LEU A 171 -0.60 17.43 -7.57
C LEU A 171 0.72 18.02 -8.10
N ILE A 172 1.09 17.70 -9.34
CA ILE A 172 2.32 18.16 -9.99
C ILE A 172 1.92 18.92 -11.26
N THR A 173 2.08 20.25 -11.25
CA THR A 173 1.62 21.15 -12.34
C THR A 173 2.33 22.49 -12.26
N ASP A 174 2.22 23.34 -13.29
CA ASP A 174 2.56 24.75 -13.24
C ASP A 174 1.42 25.63 -12.74
N GLY A 175 0.22 25.05 -12.53
CA GLY A 175 -0.88 25.71 -11.84
C GLY A 175 -1.76 26.60 -12.71
N GLU A 176 -1.59 26.64 -14.04
CA GLU A 176 -2.43 27.44 -14.92
C GLU A 176 -3.83 26.81 -15.07
N ASP A 177 -4.86 27.31 -14.34
CA ASP A 177 -6.26 26.83 -14.43
C ASP A 177 -7.28 27.92 -14.03
N HIS A 178 -8.56 27.65 -14.23
CA HIS A 178 -9.67 28.50 -13.83
C HIS A 178 -10.02 28.33 -12.35
N GLU A 179 -9.82 29.36 -11.54
CA GLU A 179 -9.91 29.33 -10.08
C GLU A 179 -11.27 28.82 -9.53
N GLN A 180 -12.40 29.17 -10.16
CA GLN A 180 -13.72 28.82 -9.64
C GLN A 180 -13.98 27.31 -9.60
N ALA A 181 -13.67 26.57 -10.66
CA ALA A 181 -13.84 25.13 -10.72
C ALA A 181 -12.91 24.39 -9.73
N VAL A 182 -11.73 24.95 -9.49
CA VAL A 182 -10.76 24.40 -8.53
C VAL A 182 -11.28 24.50 -7.11
N LEU A 183 -11.96 25.59 -6.72
CA LEU A 183 -12.54 25.75 -5.39
C LEU A 183 -13.60 24.70 -5.08
N GLU A 184 -14.47 24.38 -6.05
CA GLU A 184 -15.47 23.32 -5.89
C GLU A 184 -14.81 21.93 -5.67
N ALA A 185 -13.74 21.67 -6.42
CA ALA A 185 -12.99 20.42 -6.28
C ALA A 185 -12.26 20.31 -4.94
N ILE A 186 -11.73 21.42 -4.39
CA ILE A 186 -11.14 21.49 -3.06
C ILE A 186 -12.17 21.13 -1.98
N GLU A 187 -13.35 21.73 -2.03
CA GLU A 187 -14.41 21.44 -1.06
C GLU A 187 -14.83 19.97 -1.08
N GLU A 188 -14.90 19.36 -2.26
CA GLU A 188 -15.22 17.96 -2.38
C GLU A 188 -14.08 17.05 -1.87
N ALA A 189 -12.81 17.43 -2.10
CA ALA A 189 -11.65 16.74 -1.54
C ALA A 189 -11.66 16.77 0.00
N LYS A 190 -11.96 17.94 0.61
CA LYS A 190 -12.11 18.10 2.07
C LYS A 190 -13.19 17.19 2.64
N LYS A 191 -14.38 17.13 2.02
CA LYS A 191 -15.47 16.23 2.44
C LYS A 191 -15.07 14.78 2.44
N ASN A 192 -14.19 14.38 1.50
CA ASN A 192 -13.68 13.02 1.38
C ASN A 192 -12.43 12.74 2.23
N GLY A 193 -11.96 13.71 3.04
CA GLY A 193 -10.79 13.60 3.89
C GLY A 193 -9.48 13.43 3.13
N ILE A 194 -9.36 14.04 1.94
CA ILE A 194 -8.18 13.95 1.09
C ILE A 194 -7.30 15.17 1.36
N ILE A 195 -6.03 14.91 1.66
CA ILE A 195 -5.00 15.95 1.80
C ILE A 195 -4.32 16.14 0.44
N ILE A 196 -4.22 17.39 -0.05
CA ILE A 196 -3.60 17.68 -1.33
C ILE A 196 -2.27 18.41 -1.09
N HIS A 197 -1.18 17.76 -1.47
CA HIS A 197 0.13 18.41 -1.57
C HIS A 197 0.37 18.85 -2.99
N CYS A 198 0.93 20.06 -3.17
CA CYS A 198 1.21 20.60 -4.48
C CYS A 198 2.71 20.73 -4.71
N ILE A 199 3.18 20.27 -5.86
CA ILE A 199 4.52 20.52 -6.39
C ILE A 199 4.35 21.39 -7.61
N GLY A 200 4.71 22.66 -7.47
CA GLY A 200 4.76 23.61 -8.59
C GLY A 200 6.02 23.37 -9.42
N ILE A 201 5.86 23.15 -10.71
CA ILE A 201 7.00 22.99 -11.63
C ILE A 201 7.03 24.14 -12.61
N GLY A 202 8.09 24.94 -12.55
CA GLY A 202 8.32 26.07 -13.43
C GLY A 202 8.83 27.30 -12.70
N GLY A 203 9.34 28.24 -13.49
CA GLY A 203 9.77 29.54 -12.98
C GLY A 203 8.60 30.51 -12.82
N SER A 204 8.77 31.51 -11.96
CA SER A 204 7.84 32.64 -11.82
C SER A 204 7.90 33.63 -12.99
N TYR A 205 8.89 33.49 -13.85
CA TYR A 205 9.03 34.28 -15.08
C TYR A 205 8.39 33.53 -16.23
N GLY A 206 7.73 34.27 -17.14
CA GLY A 206 7.17 33.70 -18.36
C GLY A 206 8.26 33.09 -19.25
N VAL A 207 8.10 31.82 -19.61
CA VAL A 207 9.04 31.10 -20.47
C VAL A 207 8.33 30.59 -21.71
N PRO A 208 8.93 30.73 -22.93
CA PRO A 208 8.30 30.26 -24.15
C PRO A 208 8.28 28.72 -24.22
N ILE A 209 7.25 28.16 -24.81
CA ILE A 209 7.06 26.72 -25.00
C ILE A 209 7.70 26.27 -26.31
N PRO A 210 8.78 25.44 -26.30
CA PRO A 210 9.45 25.02 -27.54
C PRO A 210 8.64 23.95 -28.26
N ILE A 211 8.56 24.06 -29.58
CA ILE A 211 8.04 23.02 -30.50
C ILE A 211 9.24 22.41 -31.20
N ARG A 212 9.38 21.08 -31.06
CA ARG A 212 10.53 20.35 -31.60
C ARG A 212 10.12 19.47 -32.77
N ASP A 213 11.05 19.25 -33.69
CA ASP A 213 10.91 18.27 -34.78
C ASP A 213 11.18 16.83 -34.26
N ALA A 214 11.02 15.86 -35.18
CA ALA A 214 11.30 14.45 -34.88
C ALA A 214 12.78 14.16 -34.51
N GLN A 215 13.69 15.09 -34.88
CA GLN A 215 15.11 15.02 -34.55
C GLN A 215 15.45 15.70 -33.22
N GLY A 216 14.47 16.31 -32.57
CA GLY A 216 14.64 16.98 -31.28
C GLY A 216 15.13 18.43 -31.38
N ASN A 217 15.23 19.04 -32.59
CA ASN A 217 15.63 20.44 -32.77
C ASN A 217 14.44 21.37 -32.52
N ILE A 218 14.66 22.53 -31.91
CA ILE A 218 13.62 23.57 -31.77
C ILE A 218 13.35 24.17 -33.13
N VAL A 219 12.13 23.94 -33.65
CA VAL A 219 11.69 24.54 -34.94
C VAL A 219 11.10 25.94 -34.72
N LYS A 220 10.28 26.08 -33.70
CA LYS A 220 9.65 27.34 -33.30
C LYS A 220 9.19 27.28 -31.85
N TYR A 221 8.73 28.41 -31.35
CA TYR A 221 8.01 28.49 -30.08
C TYR A 221 6.51 28.55 -30.33
N LYS A 222 5.72 28.12 -29.34
CA LYS A 222 4.26 28.14 -29.43
C LYS A 222 3.77 29.59 -29.55
N GLU A 223 2.86 29.83 -30.49
CA GLU A 223 2.23 31.13 -30.75
C GLU A 223 0.72 31.06 -30.50
N ASP A 224 0.15 32.16 -30.07
CA ASP A 224 -1.29 32.35 -29.97
C ASP A 224 -1.92 32.59 -31.36
N LYS A 225 -3.24 32.78 -31.41
CA LYS A 225 -3.95 33.06 -32.67
C LYS A 225 -3.56 34.40 -33.31
N ALA A 226 -2.94 35.29 -32.57
CA ALA A 226 -2.47 36.60 -33.01
C ALA A 226 -0.99 36.58 -33.45
N GLY A 227 -0.29 35.45 -33.34
CA GLY A 227 1.12 35.30 -33.66
C GLY A 227 2.09 35.71 -32.56
N ASN A 228 1.61 35.98 -31.35
CA ASN A 228 2.48 36.27 -30.22
C ASN A 228 2.95 34.98 -29.55
N GLN A 229 4.18 34.96 -29.04
CA GLN A 229 4.68 33.81 -28.29
C GLN A 229 3.89 33.59 -27.01
N VAL A 230 3.43 32.35 -26.82
CA VAL A 230 2.78 31.94 -25.58
C VAL A 230 3.85 31.72 -24.52
N LEU A 231 3.74 32.45 -23.40
CA LEU A 231 4.62 32.35 -22.26
C LEU A 231 3.86 31.62 -21.14
N THR A 232 4.45 30.57 -20.58
CA THR A 232 3.95 29.86 -19.39
C THR A 232 4.73 30.26 -18.16
N LYS A 233 4.03 30.40 -17.04
CA LYS A 233 4.61 30.70 -15.71
C LYS A 233 3.95 29.88 -14.62
N LEU A 234 4.67 29.65 -13.53
CA LEU A 234 4.13 28.99 -12.35
C LEU A 234 3.12 29.87 -11.61
N ASP A 235 1.90 29.41 -11.39
CA ASP A 235 0.93 30.03 -10.50
C ASP A 235 1.10 29.53 -9.07
N ILE A 236 1.98 30.17 -8.33
CA ILE A 236 2.29 29.83 -6.94
C ILE A 236 1.06 30.05 -6.05
N LEU A 237 0.29 31.13 -6.27
CA LEU A 237 -0.80 31.52 -5.39
C LEU A 237 -1.93 30.49 -5.40
N LEU A 238 -2.31 30.02 -6.58
CA LEU A 238 -3.34 28.99 -6.70
C LEU A 238 -2.90 27.69 -6.03
N LEU A 239 -1.67 27.22 -6.28
CA LEU A 239 -1.17 25.99 -5.72
C LEU A 239 -0.99 26.05 -4.18
N GLN A 240 -0.56 27.17 -3.65
CA GLN A 240 -0.51 27.40 -2.20
C GLN A 240 -1.91 27.37 -1.59
N LYS A 241 -2.91 27.99 -2.23
CA LYS A 241 -4.29 27.98 -1.80
C LYS A 241 -4.87 26.57 -1.74
N ILE A 242 -4.66 25.75 -2.80
CA ILE A 242 -5.08 24.34 -2.83
C ILE A 242 -4.49 23.57 -1.66
N ALA A 243 -3.18 23.70 -1.44
CA ALA A 243 -2.48 22.98 -0.37
C ALA A 243 -2.99 23.41 1.02
N LEU A 244 -3.06 24.71 1.29
CA LEU A 244 -3.51 25.23 2.59
C LEU A 244 -4.94 24.83 2.93
N GLU A 245 -5.85 24.93 1.98
CA GLU A 245 -7.28 24.61 2.18
C GLU A 245 -7.50 23.12 2.50
N THR A 246 -6.60 22.23 2.07
CA THR A 246 -6.69 20.78 2.31
C THR A 246 -5.73 20.26 3.36
N ASN A 247 -5.12 21.14 4.18
CA ASN A 247 -4.10 20.82 5.17
C ASN A 247 -2.85 20.12 4.57
N GLY A 248 -2.56 20.35 3.31
CA GLY A 248 -1.37 19.89 2.63
C GLY A 248 -0.23 20.93 2.65
N SER A 249 0.77 20.68 1.83
CA SER A 249 1.96 21.52 1.70
C SER A 249 2.26 21.84 0.24
N PHE A 250 2.76 23.03 -0.02
CA PHE A 250 3.23 23.45 -1.32
C PHE A 250 4.78 23.46 -1.36
N TYR A 251 5.33 22.96 -2.45
CA TYR A 251 6.75 23.01 -2.76
C TYR A 251 6.96 23.48 -4.20
N ASN A 252 7.98 24.27 -4.40
CA ASN A 252 8.42 24.67 -5.75
C ASN A 252 9.56 23.75 -6.18
N ALA A 253 9.39 23.06 -7.33
CA ALA A 253 10.41 22.16 -7.84
C ALA A 253 11.68 22.92 -8.22
N THR A 254 12.81 22.44 -7.73
CA THR A 254 14.15 22.93 -8.06
C THR A 254 14.89 21.93 -8.93
N PRO A 255 15.88 22.32 -9.75
CA PRO A 255 16.63 21.38 -10.59
C PRO A 255 17.34 20.27 -9.80
N ASP A 256 17.85 20.60 -8.61
CA ASP A 256 18.81 19.76 -7.87
C ASP A 256 18.16 18.95 -6.73
N GLU A 257 16.96 19.30 -6.29
CA GLU A 257 16.28 18.62 -5.17
C GLU A 257 15.09 17.78 -5.61
N PHE A 258 14.75 16.79 -4.79
CA PHE A 258 13.53 15.99 -4.92
C PHE A 258 12.54 16.38 -3.84
N GLU A 259 11.67 17.33 -4.15
CA GLU A 259 10.69 17.90 -3.23
C GLU A 259 9.68 16.87 -2.76
N ILE A 260 9.40 15.89 -3.59
CA ILE A 260 8.46 14.78 -3.29
C ILE A 260 8.93 13.95 -2.07
N LYS A 261 10.25 13.88 -1.82
CA LYS A 261 10.78 13.23 -0.62
C LYS A 261 10.42 13.99 0.65
N LYS A 262 10.41 15.33 0.58
CA LYS A 262 10.00 16.20 1.70
C LYS A 262 8.52 15.96 2.02
N ILE A 263 7.67 15.88 1.00
CA ILE A 263 6.24 15.55 1.15
C ILE A 263 6.10 14.17 1.78
N TYR A 264 6.75 13.14 1.24
CA TYR A 264 6.64 11.78 1.76
C TYR A 264 7.07 11.66 3.23
N SER A 265 8.14 12.34 3.62
CA SER A 265 8.58 12.36 5.02
C SER A 265 7.55 13.01 5.97
N GLN A 266 6.80 14.00 5.51
CA GLN A 266 5.69 14.58 6.28
C GLN A 266 4.53 13.59 6.41
N ILE A 267 4.15 12.93 5.31
CA ILE A 267 3.08 11.93 5.28
C ILE A 267 3.44 10.76 6.22
N GLU A 268 4.64 10.23 6.13
CA GLU A 268 5.14 9.15 7.00
C GLU A 268 5.10 9.53 8.50
N ASN A 269 5.42 10.78 8.82
CA ASN A 269 5.37 11.28 10.20
C ASN A 269 3.94 11.48 10.73
N MET A 270 2.96 11.72 9.86
CA MET A 270 1.54 11.80 10.24
C MET A 270 1.01 10.43 10.68
N ASP A 271 1.41 9.36 10.01
CA ASP A 271 1.02 7.98 10.36
C ASP A 271 1.66 7.47 11.66
N LYS A 272 2.91 7.83 11.92
CA LYS A 272 3.63 7.43 13.15
C LYS A 272 2.99 7.92 14.45
N LYS A 273 2.16 8.96 14.41
CA LYS A 273 1.45 9.47 15.59
C LYS A 273 0.29 8.60 16.07
N ILE A 274 -0.15 7.60 15.32
CA ILE A 274 -1.35 6.78 15.62
C ILE A 274 -1.01 5.29 15.79
N ILE A 275 0.23 4.87 15.60
CA ILE A 275 0.60 3.46 15.84
C ILE A 275 0.79 3.25 17.34
N ILE A 276 -0.30 2.92 18.03
CA ILE A 276 -0.20 2.15 19.27
C ILE A 276 0.14 0.72 18.81
N LYS A 277 1.44 0.41 18.79
CA LYS A 277 1.92 -0.94 18.52
C LYS A 277 1.59 -1.80 19.74
N ILE A 278 0.44 -2.47 19.72
CA ILE A 278 0.15 -3.54 20.69
C ILE A 278 0.98 -4.75 20.23
N GLU A 279 2.22 -4.80 20.66
CA GLU A 279 3.17 -5.83 20.20
C GLU A 279 2.99 -7.16 20.89
N LYS A 280 2.44 -7.21 22.09
CA LYS A 280 2.17 -8.46 22.80
C LYS A 280 1.25 -8.24 23.99
N ILE A 281 0.14 -8.93 24.02
CA ILE A 281 -0.68 -9.07 25.23
C ILE A 281 -0.25 -10.40 25.85
N GLU A 282 0.49 -10.36 26.93
CA GLU A 282 0.77 -11.55 27.74
C GLU A 282 -0.25 -11.63 28.86
N TYR A 283 -0.95 -12.76 28.95
CA TYR A 283 -1.83 -13.06 30.06
C TYR A 283 -1.02 -13.84 31.08
N ILE A 284 -0.84 -13.29 32.27
CA ILE A 284 -0.17 -13.96 33.39
C ILE A 284 -1.23 -14.31 34.43
N TRP A 285 -1.26 -15.58 34.87
CA TRP A 285 -2.08 -16.01 35.96
C TRP A 285 -1.33 -15.76 37.28
N GLU A 286 -1.81 -14.82 38.07
CA GLU A 286 -1.21 -14.49 39.36
C GLU A 286 -2.30 -14.36 40.45
N ASN A 287 -2.09 -15.06 41.58
CA ASN A 287 -2.98 -15.02 42.75
C ASN A 287 -4.48 -15.30 42.45
N GLY A 288 -4.78 -16.21 41.50
CA GLY A 288 -6.15 -16.59 41.19
C GLY A 288 -6.89 -15.67 40.21
N THR A 289 -6.17 -14.71 39.60
CA THR A 289 -6.72 -13.80 38.61
C THR A 289 -5.83 -13.72 37.36
N TRP A 290 -6.46 -13.50 36.19
CA TRP A 290 -5.74 -13.23 34.95
C TRP A 290 -5.33 -11.77 34.91
N ILE A 291 -4.02 -11.49 34.84
CA ILE A 291 -3.46 -10.15 34.70
C ILE A 291 -3.00 -9.99 33.26
N THR A 292 -3.43 -8.90 32.63
CA THR A 292 -3.00 -8.53 31.27
C THR A 292 -1.79 -7.62 31.39
N VAL A 293 -0.63 -8.09 30.96
CA VAL A 293 0.61 -7.29 30.95
C VAL A 293 0.82 -6.71 29.56
N TYR A 294 0.90 -5.40 29.50
CA TYR A 294 1.23 -4.67 28.27
C TYR A 294 2.72 -4.36 28.27
N ASN A 295 3.50 -5.06 27.45
CA ASN A 295 4.90 -4.72 27.25
C ASN A 295 5.03 -3.65 26.15
N ASN A 296 5.58 -2.49 26.55
CA ASN A 296 5.90 -1.30 25.72
C ASN A 296 4.71 -0.51 25.18
N LEU A 297 3.90 0.04 26.08
CA LEU A 297 2.93 1.08 25.75
C LEU A 297 3.63 2.45 25.82
N VAL A 298 4.06 2.99 24.70
CA VAL A 298 4.33 4.43 24.59
C VAL A 298 2.99 5.12 24.33
N VAL A 299 2.22 5.35 25.38
CA VAL A 299 0.95 6.06 25.32
C VAL A 299 1.22 7.56 25.42
N ASN A 300 0.77 8.33 24.44
CA ASN A 300 0.65 9.77 24.59
C ASN A 300 -0.33 10.04 25.77
N THR A 301 0.11 10.84 26.74
CA THR A 301 -0.55 11.06 28.03
C THR A 301 -2.04 11.36 27.97
N ALA A 302 -2.54 11.97 26.88
CA ALA A 302 -3.96 12.26 26.67
C ALA A 302 -4.83 11.00 26.38
N LEU A 303 -4.26 9.95 25.78
CA LEU A 303 -4.96 8.71 25.48
C LEU A 303 -4.97 7.77 26.69
N ALA A 304 -3.91 7.79 27.51
CA ALA A 304 -3.83 7.05 28.76
C ALA A 304 -4.92 7.46 29.74
N GLN A 305 -5.18 8.77 29.87
CA GLN A 305 -6.27 9.30 30.70
C GLN A 305 -7.66 8.88 30.20
N LYS A 306 -7.89 8.83 28.90
CA LYS A 306 -9.17 8.36 28.34
C LYS A 306 -9.41 6.86 28.54
N LEU A 307 -8.36 6.04 28.44
CA LEU A 307 -8.46 4.59 28.63
C LEU A 307 -8.65 4.23 30.12
N THR A 308 -8.00 4.95 31.03
CA THR A 308 -8.21 4.79 32.48
C THR A 308 -9.64 5.18 32.88
N THR A 309 -10.18 6.24 32.29
CA THR A 309 -11.56 6.68 32.59
C THR A 309 -12.62 5.70 32.04
N LEU A 310 -12.34 5.04 30.92
CA LEU A 310 -13.22 3.99 30.37
C LEU A 310 -13.14 2.68 31.15
N ALA A 311 -11.97 2.30 31.69
CA ALA A 311 -11.81 1.13 32.52
C ALA A 311 -12.49 1.28 33.90
N ILE A 312 -12.50 2.47 34.48
CA ILE A 312 -13.17 2.78 35.76
C ILE A 312 -14.70 2.86 35.59
N LYS A 313 -15.21 3.09 34.39
CA LYS A 313 -16.68 3.22 34.16
C LYS A 313 -17.36 1.89 33.84
N ASN A 314 -16.59 0.81 33.65
CA ASN A 314 -17.08 -0.55 33.37
C ASN A 314 -16.82 -1.55 34.54
N ASN A 315 -16.40 -1.06 35.68
CA ASN A 315 -16.47 -1.72 36.95
C ASN A 315 -17.55 -0.98 37.83
#